data_bc2dcaea273905e4f440bce13db3f3a0
#
_entry.id   bc2dcaea273905e4f440bce13db3f3a0
#
_cell.length_a   1.000
_cell.length_b   1.000
_cell.length_c   1.000
_cell.angle_alpha   90.00
_cell.angle_beta   90.00
_cell.angle_gamma   90.00
#
_symmetry.space_group_name_H-M   'P 1'
#
loop_
_entity.id
_entity.type
_entity.pdbx_description
1 polymer ?
#
loop_
_entity_poly.entity_id
_entity_poly.type
_entity_poly.pdbx_seq_one_letter_code
_entity_poly.pdbx_strand_id
1 'polypeptide(L)'
;MKTMTVSRAAAICGGRLTQYSDAPIGRAIIDSRQVQPGDMFVAYRGENVDGHRFIAKALEAGAACCLAEYLPEDVSGPVILADDVQAALEKICAEYRRELSIPVIGITGSVGKTTAKEMISSVLEQRMNVLKTEGNLNNQIGVPMTVSRIERKHEAAVIEMGISGFGEMTALARIAQPTVAVFTVIGHAHLEFLHDLEGVFRAKTEMLAFMPEDGTVIYNGDDAMLRKLACPQRLVSYGLGEDCAVRAADIEQLPDGRIRCRISYNGRSIKAEIPAYGQHMVYAALEGAAVGFVMGLSDEEIERGIAAYKTVGRRGVVTDTGFVTLVDDCYNANPDSMRCAVDSLMKLPGRHVCVLSDMREMGEGSAQMHRELGEYALNKGVDLVMAYGPMSKYLTEAMGSRAVYFETKAALVAALPEYIKKGDSVLVKASLGMHLEPAADAIKAMTGEK
;
A
#
# COMPACT_ATOMS: atom_id res chain seq x y z
N MET A 1 7.32 6.27 -21.08
CA MET A 1 6.27 6.52 -22.14
C MET A 1 6.89 6.71 -23.54
N LYS A 2 7.81 5.89 -23.98
CA LYS A 2 8.62 6.14 -25.22
C LYS A 2 7.82 6.25 -26.53
N THR A 3 6.55 5.85 -26.56
CA THR A 3 5.65 6.02 -27.72
C THR A 3 4.90 7.34 -27.68
N MET A 4 4.92 8.05 -26.55
CA MET A 4 4.28 9.36 -26.37
C MET A 4 5.29 10.45 -26.70
N THR A 5 5.00 11.31 -27.68
CA THR A 5 5.81 12.50 -27.98
C THR A 5 5.27 13.72 -27.24
N VAL A 6 6.11 14.76 -27.12
CA VAL A 6 5.74 16.01 -26.43
C VAL A 6 4.57 16.69 -27.15
N SER A 7 4.59 16.79 -28.48
CA SER A 7 3.50 17.38 -29.28
C SER A 7 2.19 16.60 -29.12
N ARG A 8 2.27 15.26 -29.09
CA ARG A 8 1.11 14.40 -28.86
C ARG A 8 0.55 14.54 -27.44
N ALA A 9 1.42 14.59 -26.43
CA ALA A 9 1.01 14.81 -25.04
C ALA A 9 0.26 16.13 -24.87
N ALA A 10 0.78 17.21 -25.47
CA ALA A 10 0.12 18.51 -25.48
C ALA A 10 -1.28 18.46 -26.14
N ALA A 11 -1.40 17.78 -27.28
CA ALA A 11 -2.68 17.62 -27.98
C ALA A 11 -3.71 16.81 -27.14
N ILE A 12 -3.27 15.72 -26.47
CA ILE A 12 -4.14 14.86 -25.63
C ILE A 12 -4.70 15.66 -24.45
N CYS A 13 -3.87 16.44 -23.75
CA CYS A 13 -4.34 17.19 -22.60
C CYS A 13 -5.02 18.52 -22.96
N GLY A 14 -4.94 18.96 -24.24
CA GLY A 14 -5.41 20.27 -24.70
C GLY A 14 -4.51 21.41 -24.24
N GLY A 15 -3.27 21.11 -23.86
CA GLY A 15 -2.29 22.09 -23.40
C GLY A 15 -1.62 22.87 -24.54
N ARG A 16 -1.21 24.11 -24.26
CA ARG A 16 -0.46 24.94 -25.19
C ARG A 16 1.04 24.64 -25.06
N LEU A 17 1.66 24.22 -26.16
CA LEU A 17 3.11 23.99 -26.19
C LEU A 17 3.87 25.29 -26.45
N THR A 18 4.82 25.64 -25.60
CA THR A 18 5.62 26.89 -25.75
C THR A 18 6.63 26.80 -26.88
N GLN A 19 7.20 25.64 -27.12
CA GLN A 19 8.12 25.34 -28.21
C GLN A 19 7.78 23.95 -28.73
N TYR A 20 7.59 23.84 -30.07
CA TYR A 20 7.31 22.55 -30.71
C TYR A 20 8.42 21.55 -30.49
N SER A 21 8.03 20.32 -30.14
CA SER A 21 8.95 19.20 -29.92
C SER A 21 8.22 17.89 -30.17
N ASP A 22 8.79 17.01 -30.98
CA ASP A 22 8.38 15.61 -31.17
C ASP A 22 9.30 14.63 -30.44
N ALA A 23 10.09 15.12 -29.47
CA ALA A 23 10.91 14.26 -28.64
C ALA A 23 10.03 13.25 -27.88
N PRO A 24 10.46 11.97 -27.80
CA PRO A 24 9.74 10.98 -27.02
C PRO A 24 9.86 11.28 -25.52
N ILE A 25 8.77 11.07 -24.79
CA ILE A 25 8.74 11.20 -23.33
C ILE A 25 9.13 9.88 -22.69
N GLY A 26 10.11 9.89 -21.77
CA GLY A 26 10.53 8.72 -21.00
C GLY A 26 9.49 8.33 -19.95
N ARG A 27 9.40 9.12 -18.89
CA ARG A 27 8.46 8.98 -17.77
C ARG A 27 8.06 10.35 -17.24
N ALA A 28 6.98 10.41 -16.47
CA ALA A 28 6.64 11.59 -15.67
C ALA A 28 7.41 11.57 -14.34
N ILE A 29 7.91 12.72 -13.90
CA ILE A 29 8.66 12.90 -12.64
C ILE A 29 8.32 14.24 -11.98
N ILE A 30 8.16 14.27 -10.67
CA ILE A 30 7.85 15.47 -9.89
C ILE A 30 9.05 16.02 -9.11
N ASP A 31 10.08 15.22 -8.87
CA ASP A 31 11.29 15.65 -8.20
C ASP A 31 12.35 16.05 -9.22
N SER A 32 12.61 17.35 -9.33
CA SER A 32 13.59 17.91 -10.29
C SER A 32 15.02 17.40 -10.10
N ARG A 33 15.36 16.86 -8.93
CA ARG A 33 16.67 16.26 -8.62
C ARG A 33 16.86 14.88 -9.24
N GLN A 34 15.75 14.22 -9.61
CA GLN A 34 15.72 12.87 -10.17
C GLN A 34 15.44 12.86 -11.68
N VAL A 35 15.32 14.02 -12.30
CA VAL A 35 15.12 14.16 -13.75
C VAL A 35 16.27 13.50 -14.50
N GLN A 36 15.92 12.68 -15.47
CA GLN A 36 16.85 12.06 -16.43
C GLN A 36 16.54 12.55 -17.84
N PRO A 37 17.52 12.50 -18.77
CA PRO A 37 17.28 12.87 -20.17
C PRO A 37 16.08 12.15 -20.77
N GLY A 38 15.16 12.93 -21.33
CA GLY A 38 13.92 12.45 -21.91
C GLY A 38 12.72 12.38 -20.97
N ASP A 39 12.86 12.64 -19.66
CA ASP A 39 11.72 12.68 -18.72
C ASP A 39 10.79 13.88 -19.00
N MET A 40 9.54 13.77 -18.59
CA MET A 40 8.61 14.90 -18.48
C MET A 40 8.57 15.35 -17.01
N PHE A 41 9.08 16.55 -16.72
CA PHE A 41 8.97 17.11 -15.38
C PHE A 41 7.59 17.72 -15.18
N VAL A 42 6.90 17.34 -14.10
CA VAL A 42 5.57 17.83 -13.75
C VAL A 42 5.67 18.83 -12.60
N ALA A 43 5.36 20.09 -12.90
CA ALA A 43 5.52 21.20 -11.95
C ALA A 43 4.22 21.42 -11.17
N TYR A 44 4.08 20.75 -10.03
CA TYR A 44 2.97 20.98 -9.09
C TYR A 44 3.22 22.18 -8.19
N ARG A 45 2.14 22.87 -7.81
CA ARG A 45 2.13 23.75 -6.64
C ARG A 45 1.85 22.94 -5.40
N GLY A 46 2.86 22.75 -4.55
CA GLY A 46 2.68 22.16 -3.23
C GLY A 46 2.43 23.24 -2.17
N GLU A 47 2.01 22.82 -0.98
CA GLU A 47 1.77 23.73 0.16
C GLU A 47 3.01 24.56 0.56
N ASN A 48 4.19 23.96 0.47
CA ASN A 48 5.44 24.58 0.91
C ASN A 48 6.38 24.97 -0.24
N VAL A 49 6.20 24.39 -1.42
CA VAL A 49 7.12 24.55 -2.55
C VAL A 49 6.35 24.60 -3.86
N ASP A 50 6.62 25.65 -4.65
CA ASP A 50 6.12 25.75 -6.03
C ASP A 50 7.10 25.08 -7.00
N GLY A 51 6.65 23.99 -7.66
CA GLY A 51 7.43 23.20 -8.61
C GLY A 51 7.85 23.98 -9.85
N HIS A 52 7.14 25.05 -10.22
CA HIS A 52 7.47 25.89 -11.39
C HIS A 52 8.86 26.51 -11.30
N ARG A 53 9.37 26.76 -10.10
CA ARG A 53 10.74 27.27 -9.85
C ARG A 53 11.84 26.34 -10.34
N PHE A 54 11.52 25.07 -10.60
CA PHE A 54 12.49 24.06 -11.01
C PHE A 54 12.42 23.70 -12.49
N ILE A 55 11.54 24.35 -13.28
CA ILE A 55 11.37 24.07 -14.71
C ILE A 55 12.69 24.27 -15.47
N ALA A 56 13.37 25.41 -15.27
CA ALA A 56 14.66 25.69 -15.93
C ALA A 56 15.68 24.57 -15.62
N LYS A 57 15.82 24.21 -14.34
CA LYS A 57 16.73 23.15 -13.90
C LYS A 57 16.38 21.79 -14.49
N ALA A 58 15.08 21.48 -14.63
CA ALA A 58 14.63 20.23 -15.23
C ALA A 58 14.97 20.15 -16.71
N LEU A 59 14.79 21.25 -17.44
CA LEU A 59 15.19 21.35 -18.86
C LEU A 59 16.70 21.26 -19.05
N GLU A 60 17.49 21.92 -18.19
CA GLU A 60 18.95 21.81 -18.17
C GLU A 60 19.42 20.37 -17.89
N ALA A 61 18.71 19.63 -17.03
CA ALA A 61 18.96 18.21 -16.76
C ALA A 61 18.56 17.29 -17.93
N GLY A 62 18.01 17.83 -19.00
CA GLY A 62 17.65 17.10 -20.22
C GLY A 62 16.20 16.59 -20.25
N ALA A 63 15.29 17.14 -19.46
CA ALA A 63 13.86 16.82 -19.62
C ALA A 63 13.40 17.06 -21.07
N ALA A 64 12.63 16.11 -21.62
CA ALA A 64 12.04 16.27 -22.95
C ALA A 64 11.05 17.42 -22.99
N CYS A 65 10.33 17.63 -21.88
CA CYS A 65 9.43 18.75 -21.67
C CYS A 65 9.11 18.91 -20.17
N CYS A 66 8.46 20.05 -19.86
CA CYS A 66 7.79 20.21 -18.57
C CYS A 66 6.27 20.33 -18.78
N LEU A 67 5.48 19.90 -17.78
CA LEU A 67 4.03 20.12 -17.70
C LEU A 67 3.80 21.11 -16.55
N ALA A 68 3.12 22.23 -16.82
CA ALA A 68 3.04 23.34 -15.90
C ALA A 68 1.76 24.18 -16.10
N GLU A 69 1.34 24.95 -15.09
CA GLU A 69 0.23 25.91 -15.17
C GLU A 69 0.69 27.21 -15.86
N TYR A 70 1.91 27.62 -15.62
CA TYR A 70 2.48 28.83 -16.19
C TYR A 70 3.97 28.68 -16.51
N LEU A 71 4.48 29.56 -17.39
CA LEU A 71 5.89 29.63 -17.75
C LEU A 71 6.54 30.76 -16.95
N PRO A 72 7.58 30.50 -16.13
CA PRO A 72 8.42 31.56 -15.54
C PRO A 72 9.12 32.40 -16.62
N GLU A 73 9.38 33.71 -16.35
CA GLU A 73 9.88 34.67 -17.31
C GLU A 73 11.23 34.29 -17.96
N ASP A 74 12.12 33.67 -17.20
CA ASP A 74 13.49 33.32 -17.63
C ASP A 74 13.60 31.89 -18.19
N VAL A 75 12.48 31.22 -18.51
CA VAL A 75 12.47 29.83 -18.97
C VAL A 75 12.20 29.77 -20.47
N SER A 76 13.08 29.10 -21.21
CA SER A 76 12.89 28.73 -22.60
C SER A 76 13.01 27.22 -22.79
N GLY A 77 12.16 26.66 -23.67
CA GLY A 77 12.15 25.24 -23.99
C GLY A 77 10.75 24.66 -24.12
N PRO A 78 10.63 23.35 -24.35
CA PRO A 78 9.34 22.68 -24.48
C PRO A 78 8.60 22.60 -23.13
N VAL A 79 7.58 23.44 -22.93
CA VAL A 79 6.69 23.39 -21.78
C VAL A 79 5.25 23.24 -22.27
N ILE A 80 4.53 22.25 -21.78
CA ILE A 80 3.11 22.06 -21.99
C ILE A 80 2.39 22.85 -20.91
N LEU A 81 1.71 23.93 -21.29
CA LEU A 81 0.93 24.76 -20.39
C LEU A 81 -0.51 24.28 -20.36
N ALA A 82 -0.99 23.89 -19.20
CA ALA A 82 -2.35 23.42 -18.95
C ALA A 82 -2.93 24.11 -17.72
N ASP A 83 -4.23 24.45 -17.75
CA ASP A 83 -4.90 25.12 -16.64
C ASP A 83 -4.94 24.26 -15.37
N ASP A 84 -4.93 22.95 -15.53
CA ASP A 84 -4.88 21.95 -14.46
C ASP A 84 -3.85 20.87 -14.83
N VAL A 85 -2.71 20.95 -14.17
CA VAL A 85 -1.57 20.02 -14.36
C VAL A 85 -1.94 18.59 -13.99
N GLN A 86 -2.75 18.40 -12.95
CA GLN A 86 -3.18 17.07 -12.51
C GLN A 86 -4.08 16.43 -13.57
N ALA A 87 -5.12 17.13 -14.01
CA ALA A 87 -6.03 16.64 -15.05
C ALA A 87 -5.30 16.38 -16.38
N ALA A 88 -4.32 17.23 -16.72
CA ALA A 88 -3.48 17.06 -17.91
C ALA A 88 -2.63 15.78 -17.83
N LEU A 89 -1.95 15.54 -16.70
CA LEU A 89 -1.15 14.34 -16.49
C LEU A 89 -2.02 13.07 -16.54
N GLU A 90 -3.20 13.10 -15.92
CA GLU A 90 -4.15 11.98 -15.92
C GLU A 90 -4.57 11.60 -17.35
N LYS A 91 -4.93 12.60 -18.19
CA LYS A 91 -5.29 12.38 -19.59
C LYS A 91 -4.14 11.76 -20.38
N ILE A 92 -2.93 12.31 -20.25
CA ILE A 92 -1.73 11.80 -20.94
C ILE A 92 -1.45 10.36 -20.54
N CYS A 93 -1.46 10.04 -19.24
CA CYS A 93 -1.17 8.72 -18.74
C CYS A 93 -2.28 7.70 -19.07
N ALA A 94 -3.55 8.09 -19.01
CA ALA A 94 -4.67 7.23 -19.40
C ALA A 94 -4.63 6.89 -20.91
N GLU A 95 -4.26 7.83 -21.76
CA GLU A 95 -4.09 7.56 -23.19
C GLU A 95 -2.88 6.67 -23.47
N TYR A 96 -1.75 6.94 -22.80
CA TYR A 96 -0.60 6.06 -22.87
C TYR A 96 -0.93 4.62 -22.43
N ARG A 97 -1.72 4.46 -21.35
CA ARG A 97 -2.13 3.14 -20.87
C ARG A 97 -2.94 2.35 -21.92
N ARG A 98 -3.79 3.02 -22.71
CA ARG A 98 -4.58 2.38 -23.78
C ARG A 98 -3.73 1.76 -24.89
N GLU A 99 -2.51 2.27 -25.09
CA GLU A 99 -1.58 1.73 -26.08
C GLU A 99 -0.88 0.44 -25.64
N LEU A 100 -1.02 0.09 -24.35
CA LEU A 100 -0.33 -1.04 -23.74
C LEU A 100 -1.27 -2.25 -23.65
N SER A 101 -0.86 -3.36 -24.23
CA SER A 101 -1.62 -4.62 -24.22
C SER A 101 -1.29 -5.53 -23.02
N ILE A 102 -0.38 -5.09 -22.12
CA ILE A 102 -0.02 -5.90 -20.96
C ILE A 102 -1.16 -5.94 -19.92
N PRO A 103 -1.31 -7.05 -19.18
CA PRO A 103 -2.20 -7.12 -18.04
C PRO A 103 -1.78 -6.12 -16.95
N VAL A 104 -2.78 -5.46 -16.36
CA VAL A 104 -2.60 -4.58 -15.20
C VAL A 104 -3.41 -5.15 -14.05
N ILE A 105 -2.72 -5.46 -12.96
CA ILE A 105 -3.30 -5.92 -11.72
C ILE A 105 -3.50 -4.71 -10.81
N GLY A 106 -4.75 -4.26 -10.67
CA GLY A 106 -5.12 -3.17 -9.76
C GLY A 106 -5.45 -3.71 -8.37
N ILE A 107 -4.80 -3.17 -7.33
CA ILE A 107 -4.97 -3.64 -5.95
C ILE A 107 -5.54 -2.53 -5.09
N THR A 108 -6.64 -2.82 -4.38
CA THR A 108 -7.21 -1.93 -3.38
C THR A 108 -7.72 -2.69 -2.16
N GLY A 109 -8.09 -1.96 -1.11
CA GLY A 109 -8.61 -2.45 0.17
C GLY A 109 -8.27 -1.51 1.31
N SER A 110 -8.80 -1.78 2.48
CA SER A 110 -8.55 -0.98 3.69
C SER A 110 -7.18 -1.29 4.30
N VAL A 111 -6.78 -2.57 4.31
CA VAL A 111 -5.52 -3.09 4.86
C VAL A 111 -4.90 -4.06 3.86
N GLY A 112 -3.59 -4.25 3.91
CA GLY A 112 -2.90 -5.32 3.18
C GLY A 112 -2.46 -4.98 1.75
N LYS A 113 -2.88 -3.87 1.15
CA LYS A 113 -2.58 -3.49 -0.25
C LYS A 113 -1.11 -3.64 -0.65
N THR A 114 -0.21 -3.06 0.12
CA THR A 114 1.24 -3.11 -0.19
C THR A 114 1.81 -4.52 -0.02
N THR A 115 1.37 -5.24 1.00
CA THR A 115 1.74 -6.65 1.21
C THR A 115 1.27 -7.52 0.03
N ALA A 116 0.00 -7.33 -0.39
CA ALA A 116 -0.56 -7.97 -1.58
C ALA A 116 0.24 -7.63 -2.84
N LYS A 117 0.55 -6.35 -3.06
CA LYS A 117 1.36 -5.89 -4.18
C LYS A 117 2.73 -6.59 -4.24
N GLU A 118 3.44 -6.63 -3.12
CA GLU A 118 4.76 -7.26 -3.07
C GLU A 118 4.67 -8.78 -3.27
N MET A 119 3.68 -9.45 -2.67
CA MET A 119 3.47 -10.88 -2.82
C MET A 119 3.08 -11.25 -4.26
N ILE A 120 2.12 -10.54 -4.84
CA ILE A 120 1.69 -10.73 -6.23
C ILE A 120 2.85 -10.50 -7.19
N SER A 121 3.62 -9.43 -6.97
CA SER A 121 4.80 -9.15 -7.81
C SER A 121 5.84 -10.25 -7.69
N SER A 122 6.14 -10.73 -6.47
CA SER A 122 7.08 -11.84 -6.24
C SER A 122 6.68 -13.12 -6.97
N VAL A 123 5.37 -13.41 -7.03
CA VAL A 123 4.83 -14.56 -7.78
C VAL A 123 4.96 -14.34 -9.28
N LEU A 124 4.54 -13.19 -9.81
CA LEU A 124 4.60 -12.92 -11.24
C LEU A 124 6.02 -12.81 -11.77
N GLU A 125 6.96 -12.28 -10.98
CA GLU A 125 8.39 -12.14 -11.31
C GLU A 125 9.08 -13.48 -11.53
N GLN A 126 8.47 -14.62 -11.19
CA GLN A 126 9.00 -15.95 -11.52
C GLN A 126 8.96 -16.26 -13.02
N ARG A 127 8.13 -15.55 -13.78
CA ARG A 127 7.97 -15.75 -15.23
C ARG A 127 8.04 -14.46 -16.03
N MET A 128 7.65 -13.33 -15.46
CA MET A 128 7.37 -12.07 -16.15
C MET A 128 8.27 -10.95 -15.68
N ASN A 129 8.57 -10.00 -16.58
CA ASN A 129 9.15 -8.72 -16.19
C ASN A 129 8.03 -7.79 -15.69
N VAL A 130 7.95 -7.61 -14.38
CA VAL A 130 6.85 -6.91 -13.72
C VAL A 130 7.24 -5.47 -13.37
N LEU A 131 6.40 -4.48 -13.74
CA LEU A 131 6.44 -3.18 -13.12
C LEU A 131 5.49 -3.17 -11.92
N LYS A 132 5.92 -2.61 -10.79
CA LYS A 132 5.04 -2.41 -9.62
C LYS A 132 5.10 -0.99 -9.09
N THR A 133 4.05 -0.58 -8.38
CA THR A 133 4.03 0.67 -7.62
C THR A 133 5.19 0.72 -6.64
N GLU A 134 6.01 1.77 -6.72
CA GLU A 134 7.10 2.01 -5.78
C GLU A 134 6.62 2.77 -4.55
N GLY A 135 7.12 2.35 -3.38
CA GLY A 135 6.79 3.02 -2.11
C GLY A 135 5.28 3.11 -1.88
N ASN A 136 4.81 4.34 -1.70
CA ASN A 136 3.40 4.70 -1.51
C ASN A 136 2.82 5.53 -2.66
N LEU A 137 3.35 5.38 -3.88
CA LEU A 137 2.86 6.06 -5.09
C LEU A 137 1.52 5.47 -5.57
N ASN A 138 0.53 5.45 -4.70
CA ASN A 138 -0.76 4.79 -4.86
C ASN A 138 -1.96 5.74 -4.92
N ASN A 139 -1.71 7.05 -4.91
CA ASN A 139 -2.72 8.11 -4.95
C ASN A 139 -2.80 8.77 -6.35
N GLN A 140 -3.56 9.87 -6.46
CA GLN A 140 -3.79 10.61 -7.71
C GLN A 140 -2.49 11.09 -8.40
N ILE A 141 -1.42 11.38 -7.66
CA ILE A 141 -0.11 11.73 -8.22
C ILE A 141 0.68 10.46 -8.55
N GLY A 142 0.68 9.48 -7.66
CA GLY A 142 1.53 8.31 -7.76
C GLY A 142 1.13 7.31 -8.85
N VAL A 143 -0.18 7.09 -9.06
CA VAL A 143 -0.66 6.15 -10.08
C VAL A 143 -0.30 6.61 -11.50
N PRO A 144 -0.52 7.87 -11.92
CA PRO A 144 -0.04 8.36 -13.22
C PRO A 144 1.46 8.19 -13.40
N MET A 145 2.26 8.52 -12.37
CA MET A 145 3.71 8.34 -12.40
C MET A 145 4.09 6.87 -12.58
N THR A 146 3.41 5.96 -11.89
CA THR A 146 3.63 4.51 -12.03
C THR A 146 3.29 4.04 -13.45
N VAL A 147 2.14 4.42 -13.98
CA VAL A 147 1.72 4.08 -15.36
C VAL A 147 2.71 4.65 -16.40
N SER A 148 3.20 5.87 -16.19
CA SER A 148 4.16 6.49 -17.10
C SER A 148 5.49 5.73 -17.24
N ARG A 149 5.81 4.89 -16.27
CA ARG A 149 7.04 4.07 -16.24
C ARG A 149 6.89 2.70 -16.92
N ILE A 150 5.68 2.32 -17.34
CA ILE A 150 5.48 1.08 -18.09
C ILE A 150 6.24 1.20 -19.42
N GLU A 151 7.07 0.22 -19.73
CA GLU A 151 7.85 0.13 -20.97
C GLU A 151 7.51 -1.17 -21.70
N ARG A 152 7.89 -1.27 -22.98
CA ARG A 152 7.66 -2.48 -23.81
C ARG A 152 8.29 -3.77 -23.25
N LYS A 153 9.30 -3.65 -22.38
CA LYS A 153 9.91 -4.81 -21.73
C LYS A 153 9.05 -5.42 -20.62
N HIS A 154 8.10 -4.64 -20.07
CA HIS A 154 7.23 -5.13 -19.02
C HIS A 154 6.14 -6.00 -19.62
N GLU A 155 5.90 -7.14 -18.98
CA GLU A 155 4.91 -8.14 -19.38
C GLU A 155 3.67 -8.11 -18.48
N ALA A 156 3.78 -7.47 -17.30
CA ALA A 156 2.67 -7.17 -16.39
C ALA A 156 2.96 -5.90 -15.59
N ALA A 157 1.91 -5.26 -15.06
CA ALA A 157 2.05 -4.19 -14.09
C ALA A 157 1.15 -4.43 -12.88
N VAL A 158 1.68 -4.21 -11.67
CA VAL A 158 0.97 -4.35 -10.39
C VAL A 158 0.84 -2.95 -9.77
N ILE A 159 -0.37 -2.41 -9.79
CA ILE A 159 -0.67 -1.03 -9.42
C ILE A 159 -1.50 -1.00 -8.14
N GLU A 160 -0.89 -0.51 -7.07
CA GLU A 160 -1.58 -0.26 -5.81
C GLU A 160 -2.40 1.03 -5.94
N MET A 161 -3.69 0.99 -5.55
CA MET A 161 -4.61 2.12 -5.59
C MET A 161 -5.19 2.39 -4.21
N GLY A 162 -4.75 3.48 -3.59
CA GLY A 162 -5.18 3.96 -2.28
C GLY A 162 -6.09 5.17 -2.42
N ILE A 163 -7.19 5.16 -1.69
CA ILE A 163 -8.18 6.24 -1.67
C ILE A 163 -8.57 6.59 -0.26
N SER A 164 -8.95 7.84 -0.07
CA SER A 164 -9.52 8.39 1.17
C SER A 164 -10.97 8.86 1.00
N GLY A 165 -11.43 9.16 -0.22
CA GLY A 165 -12.75 9.73 -0.52
C GLY A 165 -13.43 9.10 -1.74
N PHE A 166 -14.71 9.43 -1.93
CA PHE A 166 -15.48 9.04 -3.11
C PHE A 166 -14.94 9.71 -4.38
N GLY A 167 -15.02 9.01 -5.51
CA GLY A 167 -14.56 9.48 -6.82
C GLY A 167 -13.06 9.38 -7.03
N GLU A 168 -12.24 9.23 -5.97
CA GLU A 168 -10.80 9.06 -6.12
C GLU A 168 -10.46 7.77 -6.85
N MET A 169 -11.14 6.65 -6.52
CA MET A 169 -10.93 5.39 -7.21
C MET A 169 -11.31 5.47 -8.69
N THR A 170 -12.35 6.22 -9.03
CA THR A 170 -12.75 6.52 -10.41
C THR A 170 -11.59 7.16 -11.18
N ALA A 171 -10.91 8.17 -10.59
CA ALA A 171 -9.76 8.82 -11.21
C ALA A 171 -8.58 7.84 -11.41
N LEU A 172 -8.22 7.09 -10.36
CA LEU A 172 -7.11 6.13 -10.41
C LEU A 172 -7.37 5.01 -11.41
N ALA A 173 -8.58 4.43 -11.41
CA ALA A 173 -8.94 3.33 -12.28
C ALA A 173 -9.04 3.74 -13.76
N ARG A 174 -9.46 4.96 -14.03
CA ARG A 174 -9.45 5.54 -15.39
C ARG A 174 -8.04 5.58 -15.98
N ILE A 175 -7.03 5.83 -15.13
CA ILE A 175 -5.62 5.89 -15.54
C ILE A 175 -5.04 4.47 -15.64
N ALA A 176 -5.23 3.64 -14.61
CA ALA A 176 -4.64 2.31 -14.54
C ALA A 176 -5.27 1.31 -15.50
N GLN A 177 -6.57 1.41 -15.76
CA GLN A 177 -7.38 0.51 -16.60
C GLN A 177 -7.02 -0.96 -16.30
N PRO A 178 -7.31 -1.44 -15.09
CA PRO A 178 -6.92 -2.78 -14.67
C PRO A 178 -7.68 -3.86 -15.45
N THR A 179 -7.00 -4.95 -15.79
CA THR A 179 -7.60 -6.15 -16.38
C THR A 179 -7.84 -7.22 -15.31
N VAL A 180 -7.13 -7.13 -14.20
CA VAL A 180 -7.36 -7.94 -12.99
C VAL A 180 -7.47 -6.98 -11.81
N ALA A 181 -8.55 -7.07 -11.04
CA ALA A 181 -8.72 -6.36 -9.78
C ALA A 181 -8.48 -7.30 -8.60
N VAL A 182 -7.79 -6.81 -7.56
CA VAL A 182 -7.60 -7.53 -6.30
C VAL A 182 -8.13 -6.68 -5.16
N PHE A 183 -9.13 -7.19 -4.46
CA PHE A 183 -9.70 -6.58 -3.25
C PHE A 183 -9.22 -7.33 -2.02
N THR A 184 -8.43 -6.67 -1.16
CA THR A 184 -7.85 -7.31 0.04
C THR A 184 -8.91 -7.47 1.15
N VAL A 185 -9.39 -6.37 1.70
CA VAL A 185 -10.42 -6.36 2.75
C VAL A 185 -11.14 -5.02 2.77
N ILE A 186 -12.43 -5.02 3.13
CA ILE A 186 -13.22 -3.84 3.44
C ILE A 186 -13.29 -3.69 4.95
N GLY A 187 -12.55 -2.75 5.49
CA GLY A 187 -12.45 -2.49 6.92
C GLY A 187 -12.57 -1.02 7.27
N HIS A 188 -12.47 -0.70 8.54
CA HIS A 188 -12.65 0.63 9.10
C HIS A 188 -11.46 1.55 8.78
N ALA A 189 -11.45 2.11 7.55
CA ALA A 189 -10.43 3.04 7.08
C ALA A 189 -11.10 4.26 6.44
N HIS A 190 -10.56 5.45 6.68
CA HIS A 190 -11.03 6.72 6.12
C HIS A 190 -12.52 7.01 6.41
N LEU A 191 -13.03 6.59 7.58
CA LEU A 191 -14.44 6.72 7.95
C LEU A 191 -14.90 8.18 8.06
N GLU A 192 -13.98 9.10 8.29
CA GLU A 192 -14.23 10.54 8.25
C GLU A 192 -14.84 11.00 6.91
N PHE A 193 -14.41 10.37 5.80
CA PHE A 193 -14.82 10.74 4.44
C PHE A 193 -15.78 9.72 3.80
N LEU A 194 -15.68 8.45 4.19
CA LEU A 194 -16.44 7.35 3.60
C LEU A 194 -17.60 6.88 4.50
N HIS A 195 -17.70 7.43 5.73
CA HIS A 195 -18.75 7.28 6.73
C HIS A 195 -18.83 5.89 7.38
N ASP A 196 -19.02 4.82 6.59
CA ASP A 196 -19.23 3.46 7.07
C ASP A 196 -18.61 2.41 6.13
N LEU A 197 -18.73 1.13 6.49
CA LEU A 197 -18.20 0.02 5.67
C LEU A 197 -18.86 -0.07 4.29
N GLU A 198 -20.14 0.31 4.17
CA GLU A 198 -20.83 0.35 2.88
C GLU A 198 -20.26 1.45 1.98
N GLY A 199 -19.95 2.61 2.57
CA GLY A 199 -19.27 3.71 1.87
C GLY A 199 -17.85 3.30 1.43
N VAL A 200 -17.08 2.62 2.29
CA VAL A 200 -15.77 2.09 1.94
C VAL A 200 -15.87 1.09 0.78
N PHE A 201 -16.82 0.17 0.86
CA PHE A 201 -17.09 -0.81 -0.21
C PHE A 201 -17.43 -0.13 -1.53
N ARG A 202 -18.40 0.79 -1.52
CA ARG A 202 -18.84 1.54 -2.70
C ARG A 202 -17.70 2.31 -3.34
N ALA A 203 -16.90 3.06 -2.54
CA ALA A 203 -15.80 3.85 -3.06
C ALA A 203 -14.70 2.97 -3.70
N LYS A 204 -14.36 1.82 -3.09
CA LYS A 204 -13.31 0.94 -3.64
C LYS A 204 -13.79 0.18 -4.87
N THR A 205 -15.05 -0.17 -4.96
CA THR A 205 -15.62 -0.90 -6.11
C THR A 205 -15.87 -0.01 -7.33
N GLU A 206 -15.74 1.32 -7.24
CA GLU A 206 -15.72 2.22 -8.41
C GLU A 206 -14.71 1.77 -9.49
N MET A 207 -13.63 1.07 -9.10
CA MET A 207 -12.65 0.49 -10.02
C MET A 207 -13.28 -0.39 -11.11
N LEU A 208 -14.33 -1.13 -10.76
CA LEU A 208 -14.95 -2.13 -11.65
C LEU A 208 -15.52 -1.52 -12.93
N ALA A 209 -15.94 -0.25 -12.89
CA ALA A 209 -16.46 0.46 -14.06
C ALA A 209 -15.40 0.74 -15.15
N PHE A 210 -14.12 0.59 -14.82
CA PHE A 210 -13.00 0.84 -15.73
C PHE A 210 -12.27 -0.44 -16.15
N MET A 211 -12.81 -1.59 -15.80
CA MET A 211 -12.32 -2.90 -16.20
C MET A 211 -13.05 -3.38 -17.46
N PRO A 212 -12.37 -4.15 -18.32
CA PRO A 212 -13.06 -4.84 -19.43
C PRO A 212 -14.04 -5.91 -18.89
N GLU A 213 -15.06 -6.24 -19.66
CA GLU A 213 -16.06 -7.23 -19.24
C GLU A 213 -15.47 -8.64 -19.07
N ASP A 214 -14.43 -8.97 -19.85
CA ASP A 214 -13.68 -10.23 -19.76
C ASP A 214 -12.58 -10.20 -18.67
N GLY A 215 -12.49 -9.11 -17.91
CA GLY A 215 -11.58 -8.97 -16.79
C GLY A 215 -11.87 -9.93 -15.64
N THR A 216 -10.94 -10.04 -14.70
CA THR A 216 -11.09 -10.90 -13.51
C THR A 216 -11.02 -10.10 -12.23
N VAL A 217 -11.95 -10.33 -11.31
CA VAL A 217 -12.00 -9.74 -9.97
C VAL A 217 -11.67 -10.82 -8.94
N ILE A 218 -10.57 -10.64 -8.26
CA ILE A 218 -10.09 -11.50 -7.18
C ILE A 218 -10.43 -10.81 -5.85
N TYR A 219 -11.14 -11.48 -4.97
CA TYR A 219 -11.65 -10.87 -3.75
C TYR A 219 -11.59 -11.82 -2.55
N ASN A 220 -11.43 -11.24 -1.36
CA ASN A 220 -11.46 -11.98 -0.12
C ASN A 220 -12.87 -12.52 0.16
N GLY A 221 -13.04 -13.84 0.02
CA GLY A 221 -14.30 -14.52 0.28
C GLY A 221 -14.68 -14.65 1.75
N ASP A 222 -13.74 -14.39 2.68
CA ASP A 222 -14.04 -14.35 4.11
C ASP A 222 -14.53 -12.96 4.57
N ASP A 223 -14.49 -11.96 3.69
CA ASP A 223 -14.98 -10.61 3.93
C ASP A 223 -16.48 -10.50 3.58
N ALA A 224 -17.30 -10.18 4.58
CA ALA A 224 -18.75 -10.10 4.43
C ALA A 224 -19.20 -9.00 3.45
N MET A 225 -18.44 -7.92 3.31
CA MET A 225 -18.75 -6.84 2.37
C MET A 225 -18.38 -7.25 0.94
N LEU A 226 -17.21 -7.86 0.75
CA LEU A 226 -16.77 -8.31 -0.57
C LEU A 226 -17.61 -9.47 -1.11
N ARG A 227 -18.23 -10.27 -0.26
CA ARG A 227 -19.24 -11.27 -0.70
C ARG A 227 -20.46 -10.68 -1.39
N LYS A 228 -20.73 -9.39 -1.21
CA LYS A 228 -21.81 -8.65 -1.90
C LYS A 228 -21.45 -8.25 -3.33
N LEU A 229 -20.20 -8.49 -3.78
CA LEU A 229 -19.75 -8.11 -5.12
C LEU A 229 -20.67 -8.73 -6.19
N ALA A 230 -21.17 -7.86 -7.08
CA ALA A 230 -21.94 -8.22 -8.25
C ALA A 230 -21.45 -7.38 -9.42
N CYS A 231 -20.82 -7.99 -10.41
CA CYS A 231 -20.25 -7.32 -11.58
C CYS A 231 -20.21 -8.29 -12.78
N PRO A 232 -20.08 -7.78 -14.02
CA PRO A 232 -20.02 -8.62 -15.21
C PRO A 232 -18.72 -9.43 -15.32
N GLN A 233 -17.64 -8.97 -14.68
CA GLN A 233 -16.34 -9.60 -14.72
C GLN A 233 -16.35 -10.97 -14.02
N ARG A 234 -15.38 -11.82 -14.36
CA ARG A 234 -15.20 -13.11 -13.71
C ARG A 234 -14.79 -12.92 -12.25
N LEU A 235 -15.56 -13.48 -11.31
CA LEU A 235 -15.28 -13.46 -9.87
C LEU A 235 -14.46 -14.69 -9.46
N VAL A 236 -13.38 -14.47 -8.69
CA VAL A 236 -12.53 -15.50 -8.08
C VAL A 236 -12.35 -15.15 -6.60
N SER A 237 -13.02 -15.88 -5.70
CA SER A 237 -12.87 -15.70 -4.26
C SER A 237 -11.60 -16.39 -3.76
N TYR A 238 -10.95 -15.78 -2.76
CA TYR A 238 -9.87 -16.41 -2.01
C TYR A 238 -10.15 -16.31 -0.50
N GLY A 239 -9.66 -17.27 0.29
CA GLY A 239 -9.85 -17.26 1.74
C GLY A 239 -9.57 -18.58 2.42
N LEU A 240 -9.99 -18.67 3.69
CA LEU A 240 -9.93 -19.88 4.50
C LEU A 240 -11.25 -20.66 4.47
N GLY A 241 -12.35 -19.97 4.15
CA GLY A 241 -13.68 -20.55 4.03
C GLY A 241 -13.76 -21.67 2.99
N GLU A 242 -14.62 -22.65 3.24
CA GLU A 242 -14.78 -23.83 2.36
C GLU A 242 -15.36 -23.49 1.00
N ASP A 243 -16.07 -22.39 0.91
CA ASP A 243 -16.69 -21.84 -0.30
C ASP A 243 -15.78 -20.95 -1.14
N CYS A 244 -14.54 -20.69 -0.68
CA CYS A 244 -13.57 -19.93 -1.44
C CYS A 244 -12.98 -20.75 -2.58
N ALA A 245 -12.90 -20.13 -3.77
CA ALA A 245 -12.35 -20.80 -4.96
C ALA A 245 -10.85 -21.07 -4.82
N VAL A 246 -10.08 -20.10 -4.30
CA VAL A 246 -8.67 -20.27 -3.91
C VAL A 246 -8.62 -20.36 -2.39
N ARG A 247 -8.33 -21.55 -1.88
CA ARG A 247 -8.46 -21.83 -0.43
C ARG A 247 -7.14 -22.24 0.19
N ALA A 248 -6.83 -21.66 1.37
CA ALA A 248 -5.75 -22.15 2.20
C ALA A 248 -6.29 -23.09 3.31
N ALA A 249 -5.55 -24.18 3.53
CA ALA A 249 -5.79 -25.15 4.60
C ALA A 249 -4.46 -25.63 5.17
N ASP A 250 -4.52 -26.43 6.26
CA ASP A 250 -3.34 -27.05 6.89
C ASP A 250 -2.28 -25.98 7.29
N ILE A 251 -2.75 -24.90 7.91
CA ILE A 251 -1.91 -23.75 8.28
C ILE A 251 -1.10 -24.08 9.52
N GLU A 252 0.21 -24.05 9.40
CA GLU A 252 1.16 -24.34 10.47
C GLU A 252 2.16 -23.19 10.60
N GLN A 253 2.34 -22.66 11.83
CA GLN A 253 3.42 -21.74 12.15
C GLN A 253 4.68 -22.54 12.46
N LEU A 254 5.75 -22.33 11.69
CA LEU A 254 7.02 -23.01 11.89
C LEU A 254 7.86 -22.34 13.00
N PRO A 255 8.78 -23.10 13.64
CA PRO A 255 9.62 -22.56 14.72
C PRO A 255 10.52 -21.39 14.32
N ASP A 256 10.86 -21.28 13.03
CA ASP A 256 11.69 -20.20 12.46
C ASP A 256 10.86 -18.96 12.05
N GLY A 257 9.58 -18.92 12.40
CA GLY A 257 8.69 -17.81 12.13
C GLY A 257 8.00 -17.84 10.77
N ARG A 258 8.36 -18.76 9.87
CA ARG A 258 7.64 -18.97 8.60
C ARG A 258 6.28 -19.61 8.82
N ILE A 259 5.41 -19.47 7.84
CA ILE A 259 4.11 -20.17 7.82
C ILE A 259 4.12 -21.16 6.67
N ARG A 260 3.67 -22.38 6.92
CA ARG A 260 3.38 -23.38 5.90
C ARG A 260 1.89 -23.56 5.79
N CYS A 261 1.38 -23.65 4.55
CA CYS A 261 -0.01 -24.01 4.30
C CYS A 261 -0.16 -24.69 2.94
N ARG A 262 -1.31 -25.32 2.73
CA ARG A 262 -1.71 -25.86 1.43
C ARG A 262 -2.70 -24.90 0.79
N ILE A 263 -2.44 -24.47 -0.45
CA ILE A 263 -3.37 -23.63 -1.24
C ILE A 263 -3.90 -24.45 -2.40
N SER A 264 -5.23 -24.47 -2.59
CA SER A 264 -5.91 -25.22 -3.62
C SER A 264 -6.78 -24.33 -4.52
N TYR A 265 -6.84 -24.68 -5.81
CA TYR A 265 -7.68 -24.01 -6.82
C TYR A 265 -7.93 -24.93 -8.02
N ASN A 266 -9.21 -25.18 -8.36
CA ASN A 266 -9.61 -25.96 -9.55
C ASN A 266 -8.88 -27.30 -9.71
N GLY A 267 -8.76 -28.07 -8.64
CA GLY A 267 -8.07 -29.37 -8.64
C GLY A 267 -6.55 -29.30 -8.56
N ARG A 268 -5.92 -28.12 -8.67
CA ARG A 268 -4.52 -27.88 -8.37
C ARG A 268 -4.31 -27.73 -6.88
N SER A 269 -3.12 -28.08 -6.38
CA SER A 269 -2.76 -27.94 -4.95
C SER A 269 -1.26 -27.68 -4.80
N ILE A 270 -0.91 -26.59 -4.16
CA ILE A 270 0.47 -26.16 -3.90
C ILE A 270 0.78 -26.14 -2.40
N LYS A 271 2.06 -26.27 -2.07
CA LYS A 271 2.60 -26.12 -0.71
C LYS A 271 3.25 -24.76 -0.58
N ALA A 272 2.59 -23.83 0.07
CA ALA A 272 3.12 -22.49 0.28
C ALA A 272 3.95 -22.43 1.57
N GLU A 273 5.20 -21.98 1.45
CA GLU A 273 6.04 -21.58 2.59
C GLU A 273 6.22 -20.06 2.56
N ILE A 274 5.61 -19.37 3.52
CA ILE A 274 5.53 -17.92 3.57
C ILE A 274 6.62 -17.42 4.53
N PRO A 275 7.64 -16.66 4.06
CA PRO A 275 8.74 -16.18 4.91
C PRO A 275 8.34 -14.93 5.69
N ALA A 276 7.23 -15.00 6.43
CA ALA A 276 6.69 -13.89 7.21
C ALA A 276 5.84 -14.41 8.36
N TYR A 277 5.66 -13.57 9.38
CA TYR A 277 4.95 -13.90 10.60
C TYR A 277 3.52 -13.35 10.57
N GLY A 278 2.59 -14.10 11.19
CA GLY A 278 1.20 -13.69 11.38
C GLY A 278 0.23 -14.24 10.32
N GLN A 279 -0.95 -14.66 10.80
CA GLN A 279 -1.96 -15.32 9.95
C GLN A 279 -2.42 -14.47 8.75
N HIS A 280 -2.37 -13.13 8.85
CA HIS A 280 -2.69 -12.23 7.74
C HIS A 280 -1.79 -12.45 6.52
N MET A 281 -0.60 -13.01 6.70
CA MET A 281 0.30 -13.33 5.60
C MET A 281 -0.19 -14.51 4.75
N VAL A 282 -1.06 -15.37 5.31
CA VAL A 282 -1.73 -16.42 4.52
C VAL A 282 -2.66 -15.80 3.48
N TYR A 283 -3.36 -14.71 3.83
CA TYR A 283 -4.19 -13.97 2.86
C TYR A 283 -3.34 -13.35 1.75
N ALA A 284 -2.19 -12.76 2.08
CA ALA A 284 -1.27 -12.26 1.05
C ALA A 284 -0.77 -13.37 0.11
N ALA A 285 -0.46 -14.56 0.65
CA ALA A 285 -0.08 -15.71 -0.17
C ALA A 285 -1.23 -16.21 -1.05
N LEU A 286 -2.47 -16.18 -0.54
CA LEU A 286 -3.68 -16.48 -1.30
C LEU A 286 -3.88 -15.49 -2.45
N GLU A 287 -3.65 -14.19 -2.23
CA GLU A 287 -3.72 -13.15 -3.27
C GLU A 287 -2.66 -13.38 -4.35
N GLY A 288 -1.42 -13.67 -3.95
CA GLY A 288 -0.34 -14.03 -4.88
C GLY A 288 -0.65 -15.29 -5.68
N ALA A 289 -1.13 -16.35 -5.00
CA ALA A 289 -1.51 -17.60 -5.66
C ALA A 289 -2.70 -17.41 -6.61
N ALA A 290 -3.74 -16.67 -6.19
CA ALA A 290 -4.91 -16.41 -7.02
C ALA A 290 -4.55 -15.69 -8.32
N VAL A 291 -3.73 -14.62 -8.21
CA VAL A 291 -3.22 -13.93 -9.41
C VAL A 291 -2.33 -14.85 -10.23
N GLY A 292 -1.43 -15.62 -9.62
CA GLY A 292 -0.59 -16.59 -10.32
C GLY A 292 -1.40 -17.63 -11.12
N PHE A 293 -2.44 -18.20 -10.50
CA PHE A 293 -3.33 -19.13 -11.19
C PHE A 293 -4.10 -18.49 -12.35
N VAL A 294 -4.65 -17.29 -12.15
CA VAL A 294 -5.37 -16.52 -13.18
C VAL A 294 -4.45 -16.17 -14.35
N MET A 295 -3.20 -15.82 -14.06
CA MET A 295 -2.18 -15.48 -15.05
C MET A 295 -1.50 -16.72 -15.69
N GLY A 296 -1.92 -17.94 -15.31
CA GLY A 296 -1.47 -19.18 -15.93
C GLY A 296 -0.06 -19.62 -15.51
N LEU A 297 0.45 -19.22 -14.36
CA LEU A 297 1.71 -19.70 -13.82
C LEU A 297 1.62 -21.18 -13.42
N SER A 298 2.74 -21.90 -13.45
CA SER A 298 2.80 -23.26 -12.94
C SER A 298 2.74 -23.31 -11.41
N ASP A 299 2.49 -24.49 -10.84
CA ASP A 299 2.45 -24.68 -9.39
C ASP A 299 3.81 -24.32 -8.76
N GLU A 300 4.91 -24.77 -9.40
CA GLU A 300 6.27 -24.51 -8.92
C GLU A 300 6.66 -23.02 -9.02
N GLU A 301 6.16 -22.29 -10.02
CA GLU A 301 6.40 -20.85 -10.13
C GLU A 301 5.68 -20.10 -9.00
N ILE A 302 4.44 -20.47 -8.70
CA ILE A 302 3.67 -19.85 -7.60
C ILE A 302 4.34 -20.16 -6.25
N GLU A 303 4.70 -21.42 -5.99
CA GLU A 303 5.40 -21.83 -4.76
C GLU A 303 6.72 -21.05 -4.56
N ARG A 304 7.55 -20.97 -5.61
CA ARG A 304 8.80 -20.20 -5.55
C ARG A 304 8.56 -18.72 -5.32
N GLY A 305 7.56 -18.14 -5.96
CA GLY A 305 7.22 -16.72 -5.81
C GLY A 305 6.76 -16.38 -4.40
N ILE A 306 5.93 -17.23 -3.78
CA ILE A 306 5.52 -17.07 -2.38
C ILE A 306 6.74 -17.19 -1.46
N ALA A 307 7.61 -18.18 -1.67
CA ALA A 307 8.80 -18.39 -0.86
C ALA A 307 9.86 -17.28 -1.03
N ALA A 308 9.88 -16.60 -2.18
CA ALA A 308 10.79 -15.49 -2.45
C ALA A 308 10.30 -14.13 -1.92
N TYR A 309 9.09 -14.05 -1.36
CA TYR A 309 8.53 -12.83 -0.81
C TYR A 309 9.46 -12.17 0.22
N LYS A 310 9.54 -10.84 0.17
CA LYS A 310 10.28 -10.05 1.16
C LYS A 310 9.38 -8.96 1.71
N THR A 311 9.32 -8.87 3.03
CA THR A 311 8.60 -7.78 3.70
C THR A 311 9.28 -6.45 3.39
N VAL A 312 8.49 -5.44 3.01
CA VAL A 312 8.99 -4.11 2.63
C VAL A 312 8.51 -3.06 3.61
N GLY A 313 9.42 -2.17 3.98
CA GLY A 313 9.15 -1.07 4.90
C GLY A 313 8.95 -1.54 6.34
N ARG A 314 8.15 -0.78 7.10
CA ARG A 314 7.81 -1.03 8.52
C ARG A 314 6.39 -1.60 8.63
N ARG A 315 6.17 -2.80 8.08
CA ARG A 315 4.86 -3.45 7.97
C ARG A 315 4.92 -4.86 8.56
N GLY A 316 4.89 -4.94 9.89
CA GLY A 316 4.93 -6.22 10.60
C GLY A 316 6.29 -6.92 10.50
N VAL A 317 7.38 -6.15 10.39
CA VAL A 317 8.74 -6.71 10.35
C VAL A 317 9.11 -7.23 11.73
N VAL A 318 9.28 -8.54 11.84
CA VAL A 318 9.73 -9.20 13.09
C VAL A 318 11.25 -9.28 13.09
N THR A 319 11.87 -8.75 14.13
CA THR A 319 13.32 -8.74 14.32
C THR A 319 13.65 -9.21 15.73
N ASP A 320 14.46 -10.25 15.85
CA ASP A 320 15.12 -10.58 17.11
C ASP A 320 16.36 -9.69 17.25
N THR A 321 16.33 -8.79 18.25
CA THR A 321 17.44 -7.87 18.53
C THR A 321 18.48 -8.48 19.46
N GLY A 322 18.28 -9.70 19.97
CA GLY A 322 19.06 -10.30 21.05
C GLY A 322 18.68 -9.78 22.45
N PHE A 323 17.92 -8.67 22.50
CA PHE A 323 17.35 -8.12 23.74
C PHE A 323 15.84 -8.33 23.81
N VAL A 324 15.12 -8.03 22.72
CA VAL A 324 13.67 -8.23 22.56
C VAL A 324 13.34 -8.78 21.19
N THR A 325 12.14 -9.37 21.03
CA THR A 325 11.54 -9.61 19.71
C THR A 325 10.69 -8.40 19.35
N LEU A 326 11.15 -7.60 18.36
CA LEU A 326 10.46 -6.41 17.91
C LEU A 326 9.57 -6.70 16.70
N VAL A 327 8.31 -6.30 16.76
CA VAL A 327 7.39 -6.21 15.61
C VAL A 327 7.25 -4.74 15.21
N ASP A 328 7.98 -4.33 14.16
CA ASP A 328 7.93 -2.97 13.60
C ASP A 328 6.80 -2.88 12.57
N ASP A 329 5.68 -2.29 12.96
CA ASP A 329 4.47 -2.10 12.14
C ASP A 329 3.97 -0.64 12.20
N CYS A 330 4.91 0.31 12.23
CA CYS A 330 4.61 1.74 12.41
C CYS A 330 4.35 2.52 11.12
N TYR A 331 4.05 1.83 10.01
CA TYR A 331 3.73 2.52 8.75
C TYR A 331 2.32 3.12 8.74
N ASN A 332 1.29 2.39 9.19
CA ASN A 332 -0.09 2.88 9.27
C ASN A 332 -0.91 2.10 10.29
N ALA A 333 -2.01 2.70 10.77
CA ALA A 333 -2.90 2.10 11.73
C ALA A 333 -4.38 2.42 11.44
N ASN A 334 -5.22 1.40 11.60
CA ASN A 334 -6.67 1.48 11.71
C ASN A 334 -7.16 0.37 12.64
N PRO A 335 -8.43 0.35 13.07
CA PRO A 335 -8.92 -0.62 14.07
C PRO A 335 -8.64 -2.08 13.70
N ASP A 336 -8.87 -2.46 12.46
CA ASP A 336 -8.70 -3.84 11.99
C ASP A 336 -7.23 -4.26 11.97
N SER A 337 -6.36 -3.40 11.45
CA SER A 337 -4.91 -3.66 11.42
C SER A 337 -4.27 -3.67 12.81
N MET A 338 -4.78 -2.85 13.75
CA MET A 338 -4.31 -2.84 15.13
C MET A 338 -4.67 -4.14 15.85
N ARG A 339 -5.92 -4.63 15.72
CA ARG A 339 -6.36 -5.92 16.29
C ARG A 339 -5.54 -7.08 15.71
N CYS A 340 -5.33 -7.09 14.40
CA CYS A 340 -4.54 -8.11 13.72
C CYS A 340 -3.07 -8.13 14.22
N ALA A 341 -2.48 -6.95 14.45
CA ALA A 341 -1.13 -6.82 14.97
C ALA A 341 -1.03 -7.31 16.42
N VAL A 342 -2.02 -6.99 17.27
CA VAL A 342 -2.12 -7.52 18.64
C VAL A 342 -2.23 -9.05 18.62
N ASP A 343 -3.11 -9.63 17.78
CA ASP A 343 -3.25 -11.09 17.67
C ASP A 343 -1.95 -11.76 17.21
N SER A 344 -1.18 -11.09 16.36
CA SER A 344 0.13 -11.59 15.93
C SER A 344 1.15 -11.51 17.07
N LEU A 345 1.20 -10.39 17.80
CA LEU A 345 2.06 -10.23 18.97
C LEU A 345 1.83 -11.34 20.00
N MET A 346 0.57 -11.64 20.32
CA MET A 346 0.19 -12.65 21.33
C MET A 346 0.64 -14.07 21.01
N LYS A 347 1.10 -14.35 19.79
CA LYS A 347 1.68 -15.64 19.40
C LYS A 347 3.19 -15.71 19.60
N LEU A 348 3.84 -14.60 19.91
CA LEU A 348 5.28 -14.54 20.22
C LEU A 348 5.55 -14.93 21.68
N PRO A 349 6.75 -15.40 22.01
CA PRO A 349 7.09 -15.75 23.40
C PRO A 349 7.33 -14.51 24.26
N GLY A 350 7.34 -14.71 25.59
CA GLY A 350 7.70 -13.69 26.57
C GLY A 350 6.55 -12.78 26.97
N ARG A 351 6.89 -11.64 27.57
CA ARG A 351 5.93 -10.60 27.97
C ARG A 351 5.56 -9.76 26.74
N HIS A 352 4.28 -9.44 26.58
CA HIS A 352 3.74 -8.74 25.42
C HIS A 352 3.57 -7.25 25.72
N VAL A 353 4.35 -6.42 25.02
CA VAL A 353 4.34 -4.96 25.16
C VAL A 353 3.90 -4.32 23.85
N CYS A 354 2.97 -3.38 23.92
CA CYS A 354 2.56 -2.57 22.77
C CYS A 354 3.01 -1.12 22.97
N VAL A 355 3.67 -0.55 21.97
CA VAL A 355 4.00 0.87 21.85
C VAL A 355 3.12 1.44 20.74
N LEU A 356 2.08 2.20 21.09
CA LEU A 356 1.00 2.57 20.19
C LEU A 356 0.83 4.09 20.10
N SER A 357 0.21 4.54 19.01
CA SER A 357 -0.28 5.92 18.90
C SER A 357 -1.59 5.96 18.10
N ASP A 358 -2.09 7.18 17.85
CA ASP A 358 -3.41 7.39 17.29
C ASP A 358 -3.63 6.71 15.93
N MET A 359 -4.84 6.21 15.75
CA MET A 359 -5.44 5.90 14.45
C MET A 359 -6.06 7.18 13.91
N ARG A 360 -5.58 7.66 12.76
CA ARG A 360 -6.08 8.90 12.13
C ARG A 360 -7.25 8.62 11.18
N GLU A 361 -7.99 9.68 10.84
CA GLU A 361 -9.10 9.66 9.86
C GLU A 361 -10.27 8.73 10.26
N MET A 362 -10.50 8.63 11.59
CA MET A 362 -11.58 7.80 12.14
C MET A 362 -12.91 8.56 12.32
N GLY A 363 -12.93 9.87 12.07
CA GLY A 363 -14.11 10.71 12.25
C GLY A 363 -14.56 10.81 13.71
N GLU A 364 -15.85 11.07 13.92
CA GLU A 364 -16.45 11.27 15.26
C GLU A 364 -16.32 10.02 16.16
N GLY A 365 -16.24 8.82 15.60
CA GLY A 365 -16.08 7.55 16.34
C GLY A 365 -14.68 7.29 16.89
N SER A 366 -13.69 8.17 16.64
CA SER A 366 -12.28 7.96 16.96
C SER A 366 -12.03 7.57 18.41
N ALA A 367 -12.59 8.31 19.37
CA ALA A 367 -12.43 8.05 20.79
C ALA A 367 -12.93 6.65 21.19
N GLN A 368 -14.10 6.26 20.67
CA GLN A 368 -14.70 4.96 20.94
C GLN A 368 -13.86 3.82 20.35
N MET A 369 -13.37 3.96 19.13
CA MET A 369 -12.53 2.94 18.48
C MET A 369 -11.20 2.75 19.22
N HIS A 370 -10.62 3.82 19.78
CA HIS A 370 -9.41 3.71 20.60
C HIS A 370 -9.70 3.01 21.95
N ARG A 371 -10.84 3.29 22.58
CA ARG A 371 -11.29 2.60 23.80
C ARG A 371 -11.47 1.11 23.53
N GLU A 372 -12.20 0.76 22.48
CA GLU A 372 -12.42 -0.64 22.07
C GLU A 372 -11.11 -1.39 21.79
N LEU A 373 -10.12 -0.72 21.21
CA LEU A 373 -8.79 -1.29 21.00
C LEU A 373 -8.10 -1.57 22.35
N GLY A 374 -8.23 -0.68 23.34
CA GLY A 374 -7.71 -0.88 24.69
C GLY A 374 -8.36 -2.07 25.37
N GLU A 375 -9.70 -2.17 25.33
CA GLU A 375 -10.46 -3.30 25.84
C GLU A 375 -10.04 -4.62 25.14
N TYR A 376 -9.86 -4.57 23.81
CA TYR A 376 -9.40 -5.72 23.04
C TYR A 376 -8.02 -6.20 23.49
N ALA A 377 -7.07 -5.28 23.61
CA ALA A 377 -5.69 -5.59 24.04
C ALA A 377 -5.68 -6.15 25.46
N LEU A 378 -6.48 -5.59 26.37
CA LEU A 378 -6.65 -6.08 27.75
C LEU A 378 -7.20 -7.51 27.77
N ASN A 379 -8.27 -7.77 27.00
CA ASN A 379 -8.92 -9.08 26.92
C ASN A 379 -8.01 -10.15 26.27
N LYS A 380 -7.13 -9.77 25.36
CA LYS A 380 -6.11 -10.66 24.77
C LYS A 380 -4.96 -10.97 25.73
N GLY A 381 -4.83 -10.20 26.82
CA GLY A 381 -3.80 -10.43 27.82
C GLY A 381 -2.50 -9.67 27.56
N VAL A 382 -2.53 -8.58 26.80
CA VAL A 382 -1.36 -7.69 26.65
C VAL A 382 -0.91 -7.20 28.03
N ASP A 383 0.39 -7.35 28.33
CA ASP A 383 0.94 -7.06 29.65
C ASP A 383 1.13 -5.56 29.89
N LEU A 384 1.51 -4.82 28.85
CA LEU A 384 1.74 -3.38 28.94
C LEU A 384 1.44 -2.68 27.63
N VAL A 385 0.77 -1.52 27.69
CA VAL A 385 0.64 -0.58 26.59
C VAL A 385 1.32 0.72 26.98
N MET A 386 2.22 1.20 26.15
CA MET A 386 2.81 2.55 26.18
C MET A 386 2.23 3.34 25.02
N ALA A 387 1.57 4.47 25.27
CA ALA A 387 0.90 5.21 24.21
C ALA A 387 1.06 6.71 24.31
N TYR A 388 1.09 7.40 23.14
CA TYR A 388 0.97 8.84 23.04
C TYR A 388 -0.01 9.23 21.92
N GLY A 389 -0.56 10.43 22.03
CA GLY A 389 -1.50 10.98 21.07
C GLY A 389 -2.86 11.27 21.72
N PRO A 390 -3.57 12.33 21.27
CA PRO A 390 -4.79 12.79 21.90
C PRO A 390 -5.89 11.73 22.01
N MET A 391 -6.02 10.84 21.02
CA MET A 391 -7.02 9.76 21.04
C MET A 391 -6.55 8.53 21.82
N SER A 392 -5.23 8.31 21.92
CA SER A 392 -4.64 7.19 22.66
C SER A 392 -4.89 7.24 24.17
N LYS A 393 -5.34 8.37 24.71
CA LYS A 393 -5.84 8.50 26.11
C LYS A 393 -6.98 7.52 26.38
N TYR A 394 -7.94 7.41 25.45
CA TYR A 394 -9.10 6.52 25.60
C TYR A 394 -8.69 5.04 25.60
N LEU A 395 -7.66 4.69 24.83
CA LEU A 395 -7.07 3.34 24.84
C LEU A 395 -6.40 3.04 26.19
N THR A 396 -5.58 3.97 26.70
CA THR A 396 -4.89 3.77 27.97
C THR A 396 -5.85 3.74 29.17
N GLU A 397 -6.92 4.54 29.16
CA GLU A 397 -8.00 4.46 30.15
C GLU A 397 -8.65 3.07 30.19
N ALA A 398 -8.92 2.48 29.03
CA ALA A 398 -9.52 1.14 28.96
C ALA A 398 -8.58 0.02 29.46
N MET A 399 -7.28 0.19 29.28
CA MET A 399 -6.24 -0.75 29.77
C MET A 399 -5.99 -0.61 31.27
N GLY A 400 -6.32 0.50 31.90
CA GLY A 400 -6.15 0.77 33.32
C GLY A 400 -4.69 0.69 33.76
N SER A 401 -4.39 -0.11 34.80
CA SER A 401 -3.04 -0.24 35.38
C SER A 401 -2.01 -0.91 34.44
N ARG A 402 -2.45 -1.47 33.32
CA ARG A 402 -1.57 -2.05 32.30
C ARG A 402 -1.21 -1.07 31.19
N ALA A 403 -1.45 0.23 31.35
CA ALA A 403 -1.07 1.22 30.37
C ALA A 403 -0.38 2.43 30.99
N VAL A 404 0.49 3.06 30.17
CA VAL A 404 1.14 4.32 30.49
C VAL A 404 0.93 5.27 29.32
N TYR A 405 0.35 6.44 29.62
CA TYR A 405 0.14 7.51 28.66
C TYR A 405 1.27 8.53 28.75
N PHE A 406 1.71 9.00 27.58
CA PHE A 406 2.73 10.05 27.42
C PHE A 406 2.16 11.22 26.64
N GLU A 407 2.40 12.45 27.13
CA GLU A 407 1.94 13.67 26.46
C GLU A 407 2.67 13.94 25.13
N THR A 408 3.90 13.43 25.00
CA THR A 408 4.71 13.63 23.80
C THR A 408 5.39 12.33 23.36
N LYS A 409 5.65 12.22 22.06
CA LYS A 409 6.46 11.13 21.49
C LYS A 409 7.86 11.09 22.11
N ALA A 410 8.47 12.25 22.34
CA ALA A 410 9.81 12.32 22.94
C ALA A 410 9.85 11.74 24.35
N ALA A 411 8.82 12.01 25.17
CA ALA A 411 8.70 11.43 26.51
C ALA A 411 8.51 9.91 26.45
N LEU A 412 7.67 9.43 25.52
CA LEU A 412 7.46 7.99 25.29
C LEU A 412 8.79 7.32 24.93
N VAL A 413 9.53 7.85 23.94
CA VAL A 413 10.78 7.26 23.49
C VAL A 413 11.85 7.26 24.61
N ALA A 414 11.94 8.34 25.39
CA ALA A 414 12.86 8.43 26.52
C ALA A 414 12.56 7.40 27.62
N ALA A 415 11.28 7.05 27.82
CA ALA A 415 10.84 6.11 28.85
C ALA A 415 11.01 4.64 28.43
N LEU A 416 11.20 4.30 27.15
CA LEU A 416 11.28 2.92 26.68
C LEU A 416 12.23 2.04 27.51
N PRO A 417 13.47 2.48 27.91
CA PRO A 417 14.39 1.64 28.66
C PRO A 417 13.94 1.31 30.10
N GLU A 418 12.97 2.05 30.66
CA GLU A 418 12.43 1.80 31.99
C GLU A 418 11.35 0.70 31.97
N TYR A 419 10.63 0.59 30.84
CA TYR A 419 9.47 -0.28 30.72
C TYR A 419 9.73 -1.57 29.95
N ILE A 420 10.63 -1.55 28.95
CA ILE A 420 10.96 -2.71 28.11
C ILE A 420 12.07 -3.52 28.77
N LYS A 421 11.87 -4.83 28.87
CA LYS A 421 12.78 -5.77 29.52
C LYS A 421 13.32 -6.78 28.53
N LYS A 422 14.45 -7.38 28.86
CA LYS A 422 15.02 -8.48 28.09
C LYS A 422 14.03 -9.64 27.99
N GLY A 423 13.83 -10.14 26.78
CA GLY A 423 12.91 -11.23 26.46
C GLY A 423 11.47 -10.79 26.18
N ASP A 424 11.17 -9.49 26.20
CA ASP A 424 9.85 -8.99 25.80
C ASP A 424 9.62 -9.19 24.29
N SER A 425 8.36 -9.40 23.91
CA SER A 425 7.87 -9.21 22.55
C SER A 425 7.18 -7.86 22.46
N VAL A 426 7.69 -6.99 21.59
CA VAL A 426 7.28 -5.58 21.52
C VAL A 426 6.70 -5.25 20.15
N LEU A 427 5.45 -4.81 20.10
CA LEU A 427 4.79 -4.26 18.92
C LEU A 427 4.90 -2.74 18.91
N VAL A 428 5.37 -2.14 17.80
CA VAL A 428 5.31 -0.69 17.58
C VAL A 428 4.37 -0.41 16.41
N LYS A 429 3.27 0.34 16.65
CA LYS A 429 2.27 0.59 15.62
C LYS A 429 1.54 1.94 15.78
N ALA A 430 1.41 2.67 14.68
CA ALA A 430 0.70 3.95 14.61
C ALA A 430 0.31 4.31 13.18
N SER A 431 -0.58 5.29 13.00
CA SER A 431 -0.77 5.96 11.72
C SER A 431 0.50 6.71 11.30
N LEU A 432 0.77 6.76 9.99
CA LEU A 432 1.98 7.37 9.42
C LEU A 432 2.24 8.80 9.94
N GLY A 433 1.18 9.62 10.00
CA GLY A 433 1.26 11.00 10.47
C GLY A 433 1.59 11.17 11.97
N MET A 434 1.66 10.08 12.74
CA MET A 434 2.11 10.11 14.14
C MET A 434 3.63 9.98 14.27
N HIS A 435 4.32 9.52 13.20
CA HIS A 435 5.77 9.40 13.14
C HIS A 435 6.38 8.64 14.31
N LEU A 436 5.92 7.39 14.52
CA LEU A 436 6.35 6.55 15.65
C LEU A 436 7.64 5.75 15.36
N GLU A 437 8.23 5.90 14.17
CA GLU A 437 9.47 5.24 13.74
C GLU A 437 10.63 5.38 14.76
N PRO A 438 10.83 6.55 15.43
CA PRO A 438 11.88 6.69 16.42
C PRO A 438 11.76 5.73 17.61
N ALA A 439 10.54 5.31 17.98
CA ALA A 439 10.34 4.32 19.03
C ALA A 439 10.84 2.93 18.61
N ALA A 440 10.51 2.50 17.40
CA ALA A 440 11.01 1.23 16.86
C ALA A 440 12.55 1.25 16.73
N ASP A 441 13.12 2.36 16.26
CA ASP A 441 14.57 2.51 16.11
C ASP A 441 15.30 2.51 17.46
N ALA A 442 14.73 3.17 18.48
CA ALA A 442 15.25 3.15 19.83
C ALA A 442 15.23 1.73 20.43
N ILE A 443 14.14 0.97 20.21
CA ILE A 443 14.05 -0.41 20.69
C ILE A 443 15.06 -1.31 19.98
N LYS A 444 15.27 -1.16 18.66
CA LYS A 444 16.31 -1.88 17.91
C LYS A 444 17.72 -1.63 18.46
N ALA A 445 17.97 -0.42 18.97
CA ALA A 445 19.26 -0.04 19.53
C ALA A 445 19.47 -0.50 20.97
N MET A 446 18.45 -1.07 21.64
CA MET A 446 18.61 -1.57 23.01
C MET A 446 19.51 -2.80 23.04
N THR A 447 20.56 -2.73 23.84
CA THR A 447 21.45 -3.85 24.15
C THR A 447 21.26 -4.25 25.61
N GLY A 448 21.46 -5.55 25.93
CA GLY A 448 21.32 -6.04 27.29
C GLY A 448 22.39 -5.61 28.31
N GLU A 449 23.24 -4.66 27.93
CA GLU A 449 24.29 -4.10 28.80
C GLU A 449 23.77 -2.85 29.51
N LYS A 450 23.38 -3.00 30.77
CA LYS A 450 23.41 -1.99 31.81
C LYS A 450 24.15 -2.54 33.00
#